data_e603afd1fdb1ff3a95863aa2ce71e7cc
#
_entry.id   e603afd1fdb1ff3a95863aa2ce71e7cc
#
_cell.length_a   1.000
_cell.length_b   1.000
_cell.length_c   1.000
_cell.angle_alpha   90.00
_cell.angle_beta   90.00
_cell.angle_gamma   90.00
#
_symmetry.space_group_name_H-M   'P 1'
#
loop_
_entity.id
_entity.type
_entity.pdbx_description
1 polymer ?
#
loop_
_entity_poly.entity_id
_entity_poly.type
_entity_poly.pdbx_seq_one_letter_code
_entity_poly.pdbx_strand_id
1 'polypeptide(L)'
;MREDGKLDYLELPAANLPATKQFYSQAFGWTFVDYGPTYAAFDQGLDGGFDADQIDQTKAPLPILYAYDLEAMLAKVEAAGGRIVKPIYSFPGGRRFHFADPAGT
;
A
#
# COMPACT_ATOMS: atom_id res chain seq x y z
N MET A 1 -8.28 -12.20 -8.16
CA MET A 1 -7.36 -12.08 -9.32
C MET A 1 -6.92 -10.65 -9.51
N ARG A 2 -5.65 -10.46 -9.78
CA ARG A 2 -5.08 -9.12 -9.92
C ARG A 2 -5.34 -8.59 -11.32
N GLU A 3 -5.93 -7.41 -11.40
CA GLU A 3 -6.34 -6.82 -12.66
C GLU A 3 -5.69 -5.45 -12.85
N ASP A 4 -5.30 -5.17 -14.08
CA ASP A 4 -4.67 -3.90 -14.45
C ASP A 4 -5.58 -2.72 -14.12
N GLY A 5 -5.04 -1.72 -13.42
CA GLY A 5 -5.76 -0.50 -13.08
C GLY A 5 -6.81 -0.65 -11.99
N LYS A 6 -6.90 -1.80 -11.32
CA LYS A 6 -7.86 -2.04 -10.25
C LYS A 6 -7.18 -1.99 -8.90
N LEU A 7 -7.96 -1.74 -7.84
CA LEU A 7 -7.45 -1.80 -6.48
C LEU A 7 -6.98 -3.21 -6.15
N ASP A 8 -5.80 -3.33 -5.58
CA ASP A 8 -5.15 -4.61 -5.33
C ASP A 8 -4.73 -4.78 -3.88
N TYR A 9 -4.41 -3.70 -3.18
CA TYR A 9 -3.78 -3.77 -1.86
C TYR A 9 -4.03 -2.49 -1.10
N LEU A 10 -4.18 -2.60 0.23
CA LEU A 10 -4.33 -1.44 1.10
C LEU A 10 -3.22 -1.44 2.15
N GLU A 11 -2.36 -0.42 2.13
CA GLU A 11 -1.31 -0.27 3.11
C GLU A 11 -1.69 0.81 4.11
N LEU A 12 -1.59 0.50 5.40
CA LEU A 12 -1.97 1.39 6.48
C LEU A 12 -0.76 1.68 7.36
N PRO A 13 -0.59 2.92 7.82
CA PRO A 13 0.48 3.23 8.77
C PRO A 13 0.14 2.70 10.16
N ALA A 14 1.16 2.31 10.93
CA ALA A 14 0.98 1.87 12.30
C ALA A 14 2.15 2.34 13.14
N ALA A 15 1.92 3.31 14.02
CA ALA A 15 2.96 3.82 14.91
C ALA A 15 3.38 2.80 15.96
N ASN A 16 2.45 1.91 16.34
CA ASN A 16 2.70 0.84 17.31
C ASN A 16 2.08 -0.44 16.78
N LEU A 17 2.89 -1.22 16.08
CA LEU A 17 2.40 -2.43 15.39
C LEU A 17 1.79 -3.46 16.34
N PRO A 18 2.42 -3.82 17.48
CA PRO A 18 1.81 -4.77 18.41
C PRO A 18 0.43 -4.32 18.90
N ALA A 19 0.28 -3.06 19.27
CA ALA A 19 -1.01 -2.54 19.74
C ALA A 19 -2.06 -2.53 18.62
N THR A 20 -1.65 -2.18 17.40
CA THR A 20 -2.54 -2.20 16.24
C THR A 20 -3.04 -3.61 15.96
N LYS A 21 -2.15 -4.59 15.92
CA LYS A 21 -2.50 -6.00 15.69
C LYS A 21 -3.46 -6.50 16.76
N GLN A 22 -3.17 -6.19 18.03
CA GLN A 22 -4.04 -6.60 19.14
C GLN A 22 -5.44 -6.01 19.02
N PHE A 23 -5.52 -4.74 18.67
CA PHE A 23 -6.81 -4.08 18.50
C PHE A 23 -7.68 -4.77 17.43
N TYR A 24 -7.12 -4.96 16.24
CA TYR A 24 -7.88 -5.56 15.14
C TYR A 24 -8.19 -7.03 15.36
N SER A 25 -7.32 -7.74 16.10
CA SER A 25 -7.62 -9.13 16.49
C SER A 25 -8.76 -9.20 17.48
N GLN A 26 -8.76 -8.35 18.50
CA GLN A 26 -9.79 -8.35 19.52
C GLN A 26 -11.14 -7.82 19.03
N ALA A 27 -11.12 -6.74 18.26
CA ALA A 27 -12.35 -6.09 17.82
C ALA A 27 -13.00 -6.82 16.65
N PHE A 28 -12.22 -7.36 15.72
CA PHE A 28 -12.74 -7.88 14.45
C PHE A 28 -12.30 -9.31 14.15
N GLY A 29 -11.48 -9.93 14.98
CA GLY A 29 -11.00 -11.28 14.74
C GLY A 29 -9.96 -11.42 13.64
N TRP A 30 -9.28 -10.35 13.31
CA TRP A 30 -8.26 -10.37 12.24
C TRP A 30 -7.05 -11.19 12.66
N THR A 31 -6.42 -11.84 11.67
CA THR A 31 -5.15 -12.53 11.83
C THR A 31 -4.12 -11.89 10.91
N PHE A 32 -2.85 -12.05 11.27
CA PHE A 32 -1.75 -11.37 10.59
C PHE A 32 -0.61 -12.33 10.27
N VAL A 33 0.12 -12.00 9.20
CA VAL A 33 1.40 -12.64 8.86
C VAL A 33 2.49 -11.58 9.00
N ASP A 34 3.42 -11.80 9.91
CA ASP A 34 4.49 -10.84 10.15
C ASP A 34 5.62 -11.00 9.12
N TYR A 35 6.04 -9.87 8.55
CA TYR A 35 7.19 -9.78 7.66
C TYR A 35 8.22 -8.85 8.28
N GLY A 36 8.91 -9.37 9.30
CA GLY A 36 9.86 -8.59 10.07
C GLY A 36 9.19 -7.79 11.19
N PRO A 37 9.96 -6.97 11.92
CA PRO A 37 9.43 -6.27 13.11
C PRO A 37 8.55 -5.06 12.78
N THR A 38 8.55 -4.58 11.53
CA THR A 38 7.86 -3.34 11.17
C THR A 38 6.74 -3.52 10.16
N TYR A 39 6.38 -4.77 9.81
CA TYR A 39 5.32 -4.99 8.82
C TYR A 39 4.50 -6.24 9.17
N ALA A 40 3.17 -6.10 9.12
CA ALA A 40 2.24 -7.21 9.32
C ALA A 40 1.20 -7.18 8.22
N ALA A 41 1.10 -8.26 7.45
CA ALA A 41 0.14 -8.38 6.36
C ALA A 41 -1.17 -8.99 6.86
N PHE A 42 -2.26 -8.63 6.22
CA PHE A 42 -3.58 -9.20 6.49
C PHE A 42 -4.32 -9.49 5.18
N ASP A 43 -5.31 -10.36 5.28
CA ASP A 43 -6.23 -10.68 4.19
C ASP A 43 -7.62 -10.80 4.80
N GLN A 44 -8.31 -9.68 4.94
CA GLN A 44 -9.58 -9.58 5.64
C GLN A 44 -10.60 -8.88 4.75
N GLY A 45 -10.85 -9.45 3.58
CA GLY A 45 -11.71 -8.91 2.55
C GLY A 45 -10.93 -8.22 1.45
N LEU A 46 -9.80 -7.64 1.78
CA LEU A 46 -8.86 -7.02 0.86
C LEU A 46 -7.46 -7.32 1.37
N ASP A 47 -6.56 -7.66 0.47
CA ASP A 47 -5.16 -7.84 0.84
C ASP A 47 -4.57 -6.51 1.27
N GLY A 48 -3.79 -6.53 2.33
CA GLY A 48 -3.18 -5.30 2.83
C GLY A 48 -2.14 -5.56 3.88
N GLY A 49 -1.66 -4.48 4.49
CA GLY A 49 -0.68 -4.58 5.55
C GLY A 49 -0.55 -3.31 6.36
N PHE A 50 -0.08 -3.47 7.58
CA PHE A 50 0.29 -2.37 8.46
C PHE A 50 1.81 -2.17 8.42
N ASP A 51 2.23 -0.94 8.15
CA ASP A 51 3.64 -0.57 8.04
C ASP A 51 4.00 0.35 9.21
N ALA A 52 4.93 -0.10 10.04
CA ALA A 52 5.43 0.66 11.18
C ALA A 52 6.81 1.24 10.91
N ASP A 53 7.33 1.16 9.69
CA ASP A 53 8.62 1.74 9.34
C ASP A 53 8.53 3.25 9.34
N GLN A 54 9.20 3.87 10.33
CA GLN A 54 9.16 5.32 10.53
C GLN A 54 9.74 6.12 9.36
N ILE A 55 10.59 5.50 8.55
CA ILE A 55 11.25 6.18 7.44
C ILE A 55 10.35 6.18 6.19
N ASP A 56 9.75 5.03 5.88
CA ASP A 56 9.03 4.83 4.62
C ASP A 56 7.50 4.81 4.75
N GLN A 57 6.97 4.82 5.99
CA GLN A 57 5.53 4.72 6.13
C GLN A 57 4.83 5.98 5.62
N THR A 58 3.72 5.81 4.97
CA THR A 58 2.82 6.92 4.64
C THR A 58 2.09 7.35 5.89
N LYS A 59 1.65 8.62 5.94
CA LYS A 59 0.94 9.15 7.11
C LYS A 59 -0.56 8.93 7.02
N ALA A 60 -1.02 8.30 5.96
CA ALA A 60 -2.43 8.05 5.70
C ALA A 60 -2.57 6.72 4.98
N PRO A 61 -3.77 6.13 4.94
CA PRO A 61 -4.00 4.94 4.15
C PRO A 61 -3.54 5.11 2.71
N LEU A 62 -2.87 4.10 2.18
CA LEU A 62 -2.35 4.10 0.83
C LEU A 62 -3.02 2.98 0.02
N PRO A 63 -4.03 3.31 -0.79
CA PRO A 63 -4.58 2.32 -1.71
C PRO A 63 -3.62 2.09 -2.87
N ILE A 64 -3.45 0.83 -3.24
CA ILE A 64 -2.50 0.43 -4.27
C ILE A 64 -3.25 -0.24 -5.41
N LEU A 65 -3.03 0.24 -6.62
CA LEU A 65 -3.59 -0.34 -7.83
C LEU A 65 -2.56 -1.23 -8.50
N TYR A 66 -3.03 -2.20 -9.24
CA TYR A 66 -2.17 -3.14 -9.94
C TYR A 66 -1.88 -2.64 -11.36
N ALA A 67 -0.65 -2.86 -11.84
CA ALA A 67 -0.26 -2.55 -13.21
C ALA A 67 0.51 -3.73 -13.81
N TYR A 68 0.08 -4.16 -15.00
CA TYR A 68 0.81 -5.19 -15.76
C TYR A 68 2.15 -4.66 -16.25
N ASP A 69 2.17 -3.40 -16.68
CA ASP A 69 3.37 -2.70 -17.18
C ASP A 69 3.49 -1.40 -16.40
N LEU A 70 4.39 -1.38 -15.43
CA LEU A 70 4.50 -0.27 -14.51
C LEU A 70 4.94 1.02 -15.20
N GLU A 71 5.89 0.93 -16.12
CA GLU A 71 6.39 2.09 -16.87
C GLU A 71 5.29 2.68 -17.76
N ALA A 72 4.51 1.82 -18.42
CA ALA A 72 3.40 2.28 -19.24
C ALA A 72 2.30 2.92 -18.38
N MET A 73 2.03 2.36 -17.20
CA MET A 73 1.04 2.92 -16.28
C MET A 73 1.48 4.29 -15.78
N LEU A 74 2.76 4.47 -15.46
CA LEU A 74 3.28 5.78 -15.05
C LEU A 74 3.06 6.83 -16.14
N ALA A 75 3.33 6.47 -17.39
CA ALA A 75 3.10 7.39 -18.52
C ALA A 75 1.61 7.74 -18.66
N LYS A 76 0.71 6.78 -18.46
CA LYS A 76 -0.74 7.02 -18.49
C LYS A 76 -1.17 7.98 -17.38
N VAL A 77 -0.64 7.80 -16.17
CA VAL A 77 -0.95 8.66 -15.04
C VAL A 77 -0.54 10.10 -15.35
N GLU A 78 0.66 10.31 -15.86
CA GLU A 78 1.12 11.64 -16.23
C GLU A 78 0.28 12.24 -17.36
N ALA A 79 -0.03 11.46 -18.38
CA ALA A 79 -0.83 11.93 -19.51
C ALA A 79 -2.26 12.30 -19.08
N ALA A 80 -2.78 11.67 -18.05
CA ALA A 80 -4.13 11.93 -17.51
C ALA A 80 -4.16 13.08 -16.51
N GLY A 81 -3.03 13.72 -16.21
CA GLY A 81 -2.95 14.87 -15.33
C GLY A 81 -2.52 14.55 -13.90
N GLY A 82 -2.11 13.31 -13.64
CA GLY A 82 -1.56 12.94 -12.34
C GLY A 82 -0.13 13.42 -12.18
N ARG A 83 0.29 13.57 -10.93
CA ARG A 83 1.65 13.98 -10.58
C ARG A 83 2.38 12.82 -9.92
N ILE A 84 3.58 12.51 -10.39
CA ILE A 84 4.38 11.46 -9.77
C ILE A 84 5.02 12.01 -8.51
N VAL A 85 4.57 11.51 -7.36
CA VAL A 85 5.04 11.92 -6.04
C VAL A 85 6.33 11.19 -5.67
N LYS A 86 6.41 9.91 -6.04
CA LYS A 86 7.58 9.09 -5.77
C LYS A 86 7.86 8.24 -7.01
N PRO A 87 9.06 8.36 -7.63
CA PRO A 87 9.36 7.62 -8.85
C PRO A 87 9.43 6.11 -8.58
N ILE A 88 9.46 5.34 -9.65
CA ILE A 88 9.50 3.87 -9.55
C ILE A 88 10.67 3.43 -8.68
N TYR A 89 10.38 2.55 -7.73
CA TYR A 89 11.38 1.97 -6.83
C TYR A 89 11.05 0.51 -6.58
N SER A 90 12.07 -0.24 -6.17
CA SER A 90 11.93 -1.66 -5.84
C SER A 90 11.75 -1.86 -4.35
N PHE A 91 10.99 -2.89 -4.01
CA PHE A 91 10.84 -3.34 -2.63
C PHE A 91 10.69 -4.87 -2.66
N PRO A 92 10.71 -5.57 -1.51
CA PRO A 92 10.70 -7.05 -1.52
C PRO A 92 9.52 -7.69 -2.25
N GLY A 93 8.37 -7.01 -2.33
CA GLY A 93 7.19 -7.52 -3.04
C GLY A 93 7.14 -7.18 -4.52
N GLY A 94 8.07 -6.36 -5.04
CA GLY A 94 8.07 -5.95 -6.44
C GLY A 94 8.54 -4.52 -6.65
N ARG A 95 7.85 -3.80 -7.53
CA ARG A 95 8.16 -2.40 -7.82
C ARG A 95 6.88 -1.59 -7.77
N ARG A 96 6.98 -0.32 -7.41
CA ARG A 96 5.84 0.60 -7.45
C ARG A 96 6.30 2.05 -7.60
N PHE A 97 5.36 2.93 -7.89
CA PHE A 97 5.54 4.38 -7.81
C PHE A 97 4.32 4.97 -7.08
N HIS A 98 4.46 6.20 -6.63
CA HIS A 98 3.36 6.91 -5.97
C HIS A 98 2.96 8.11 -6.81
N PHE A 99 1.65 8.35 -6.89
CA PHE A 99 1.13 9.50 -7.63
C PHE A 99 0.05 10.20 -6.85
N ALA A 100 -0.19 11.45 -7.20
CA ALA A 100 -1.36 12.20 -6.76
C ALA A 100 -2.25 12.46 -7.97
N ASP A 101 -3.57 12.33 -7.77
CA ASP A 101 -4.51 12.68 -8.83
C ASP A 101 -4.62 14.21 -8.96
N PRO A 102 -5.36 14.75 -9.95
CA PRO A 102 -5.47 16.20 -10.12
C PRO A 102 -6.01 16.94 -8.90
N ALA A 103 -6.78 16.26 -8.04
CA ALA A 103 -7.30 16.87 -6.81
C ALA A 103 -6.32 16.77 -5.64
N GLY A 104 -5.17 16.10 -5.80
CA GLY A 104 -4.16 15.97 -4.76
C GLY A 104 -4.27 14.71 -3.91
N THR A 105 -5.12 13.80 -4.33
CA THR A 105 -5.30 12.54 -3.57
C THR A 105 -4.23 11.53 -3.90
#